data_d813ee16372fff8c781d302d97d0286e
#
_entry.id   d813ee16372fff8c781d302d97d0286e
#
_cell.length_a   1.000
_cell.length_b   1.000
_cell.length_c   1.000
_cell.angle_alpha   90.00
_cell.angle_beta   90.00
_cell.angle_gamma   90.00
#
_symmetry.space_group_name_H-M   'P 1'
#
loop_
_entity.id
_entity.type
_entity.pdbx_description
1 polymer ?
#
loop_
_entity_poly.entity_id
_entity_poly.type
_entity_poly.pdbx_seq_one_letter_code
_entity_poly.pdbx_strand_id
1 'polypeptide(L)'
;MAVYALGELEPIIDSTAFVHPDAVVIGSVTIGGSSSVWPGAVLRGDGGDIRVGARTSVQDNAVLHTTPEWPTVVGDGCVLGHLIHLEGCTIEDDVLIGNAAMVLHRSVIHRGAIVAANSVVLNDVDVPSGALAAGSPAIIKPARADIELIRNSAAAYVERIEQYRTALRRLD
;
A
#
# COMPACT_ATOMS: atom_id res chain seq x y z
N MET A 1 -4.64 -12.86 12.77
CA MET A 1 -4.46 -12.46 11.36
C MET A 1 -4.99 -13.59 10.48
N ALA A 2 -5.65 -13.24 9.39
CA ALA A 2 -6.16 -14.18 8.42
C ALA A 2 -5.19 -14.24 7.23
N VAL A 3 -4.19 -15.14 7.32
CA VAL A 3 -3.19 -15.38 6.27
C VAL A 3 -3.46 -16.73 5.65
N TYR A 4 -3.65 -16.75 4.33
CA TYR A 4 -4.06 -17.95 3.61
C TYR A 4 -3.13 -18.26 2.45
N ALA A 5 -2.73 -19.52 2.35
CA ALA A 5 -2.21 -20.06 1.10
C ALA A 5 -3.37 -20.28 0.10
N LEU A 6 -3.08 -20.15 -1.19
CA LEU A 6 -3.98 -20.52 -2.27
C LEU A 6 -3.26 -21.53 -3.19
N GLY A 7 -3.51 -22.82 -3.01
CA GLY A 7 -2.71 -23.86 -3.60
C GLY A 7 -1.27 -23.78 -3.10
N GLU A 8 -0.30 -23.63 -4.03
CA GLU A 8 1.12 -23.49 -3.70
C GLU A 8 1.56 -22.02 -3.48
N LEU A 9 0.65 -21.06 -3.64
CA LEU A 9 0.93 -19.65 -3.44
C LEU A 9 0.80 -19.32 -1.94
N GLU A 10 1.92 -19.03 -1.29
CA GLU A 10 1.97 -18.72 0.13
C GLU A 10 2.50 -17.29 0.36
N PRO A 11 1.88 -16.50 1.27
CA PRO A 11 2.41 -15.20 1.64
C PRO A 11 3.77 -15.29 2.33
N ILE A 12 4.70 -14.41 1.93
CA ILE A 12 6.01 -14.23 2.55
C ILE A 12 5.97 -12.92 3.35
N ILE A 13 5.97 -13.02 4.66
CA ILE A 13 5.87 -11.88 5.56
C ILE A 13 7.14 -11.79 6.40
N ASP A 14 7.87 -10.67 6.30
CA ASP A 14 9.05 -10.44 7.12
C ASP A 14 8.70 -10.48 8.61
N SER A 15 9.58 -11.04 9.43
CA SER A 15 9.35 -11.22 10.87
C SER A 15 9.20 -9.89 11.64
N THR A 16 9.70 -8.79 11.08
CA THR A 16 9.56 -7.45 11.65
C THR A 16 8.31 -6.70 11.15
N ALA A 17 7.61 -7.24 10.15
CA ALA A 17 6.35 -6.67 9.68
C ALA A 17 5.21 -6.92 10.68
N PHE A 18 4.25 -6.01 10.73
CA PHE A 18 3.04 -6.12 11.54
C PHE A 18 1.82 -6.34 10.64
N VAL A 19 1.09 -7.43 10.86
CA VAL A 19 -0.22 -7.67 10.23
C VAL A 19 -1.27 -7.74 11.33
N HIS A 20 -2.23 -6.80 11.29
CA HIS A 20 -3.31 -6.77 12.27
C HIS A 20 -4.14 -8.08 12.21
N PRO A 21 -4.65 -8.61 13.33
CA PRO A 21 -5.48 -9.83 13.35
C PRO A 21 -6.67 -9.80 12.38
N ASP A 22 -7.28 -8.64 12.15
CA ASP A 22 -8.43 -8.47 11.26
C ASP A 22 -8.06 -8.08 9.81
N ALA A 23 -6.78 -8.07 9.46
CA ALA A 23 -6.33 -7.96 8.07
C ALA A 23 -6.34 -9.34 7.38
N VAL A 24 -6.53 -9.35 6.07
CA VAL A 24 -6.58 -10.57 5.25
C VAL A 24 -5.46 -10.54 4.20
N VAL A 25 -4.63 -11.59 4.17
CA VAL A 25 -3.54 -11.75 3.20
C VAL A 25 -3.67 -13.11 2.54
N ILE A 26 -3.77 -13.17 1.22
CA ILE A 26 -4.05 -14.40 0.46
C ILE A 26 -3.09 -14.56 -0.71
N GLY A 27 -2.49 -15.75 -0.87
CA GLY A 27 -1.76 -16.16 -2.06
C GLY A 27 -0.38 -15.51 -2.21
N SER A 28 -0.01 -15.13 -3.43
CA SER A 28 1.33 -14.59 -3.75
C SER A 28 1.48 -13.14 -3.27
N VAL A 29 1.76 -12.97 -1.98
CA VAL A 29 1.96 -11.66 -1.34
C VAL A 29 3.28 -11.65 -0.59
N THR A 30 4.13 -10.65 -0.88
CA THR A 30 5.36 -10.40 -0.11
C THR A 30 5.24 -9.11 0.66
N ILE A 31 5.56 -9.11 1.96
CA ILE A 31 5.53 -7.92 2.83
C ILE A 31 6.91 -7.74 3.46
N GLY A 32 7.55 -6.60 3.17
CA GLY A 32 8.88 -6.24 3.64
C GLY A 32 8.95 -5.83 5.10
N GLY A 33 10.18 -5.77 5.61
CA GLY A 33 10.47 -5.50 7.02
C GLY A 33 9.96 -4.15 7.52
N SER A 34 9.52 -4.13 8.78
CA SER A 34 8.95 -2.95 9.45
C SER A 34 7.74 -2.32 8.72
N SER A 35 7.11 -3.07 7.82
CA SER A 35 5.85 -2.67 7.19
C SER A 35 4.66 -3.07 8.03
N SER A 36 3.53 -2.38 7.84
CA SER A 36 2.32 -2.61 8.62
C SER A 36 1.08 -2.74 7.74
N VAL A 37 0.24 -3.73 8.06
CA VAL A 37 -1.06 -3.96 7.43
C VAL A 37 -2.14 -3.84 8.51
N TRP A 38 -3.03 -2.88 8.35
CA TRP A 38 -3.97 -2.43 9.37
C TRP A 38 -5.35 -3.11 9.28
N PRO A 39 -6.26 -2.89 10.25
CA PRO A 39 -7.53 -3.60 10.30
C PRO A 39 -8.34 -3.53 9.01
N GLY A 40 -8.91 -4.64 8.59
CA GLY A 40 -9.77 -4.72 7.40
C GLY A 40 -9.05 -4.59 6.05
N ALA A 41 -7.74 -4.35 6.03
CA ALA A 41 -6.99 -4.35 4.78
C ALA A 41 -6.96 -5.74 4.16
N VAL A 42 -7.12 -5.82 2.83
CA VAL A 42 -7.13 -7.07 2.06
C VAL A 42 -6.06 -7.02 0.99
N LEU A 43 -5.09 -7.93 1.06
CA LEU A 43 -4.08 -8.16 0.05
C LEU A 43 -4.33 -9.51 -0.59
N ARG A 44 -4.84 -9.53 -1.84
CA ARG A 44 -5.25 -10.75 -2.53
C ARG A 44 -4.44 -10.99 -3.79
N GLY A 45 -3.37 -11.79 -3.66
CA GLY A 45 -2.48 -12.22 -4.74
C GLY A 45 -2.90 -13.58 -5.30
N ASP A 46 -4.10 -13.67 -5.87
CA ASP A 46 -4.68 -14.89 -6.41
C ASP A 46 -4.47 -15.05 -7.92
N GLY A 47 -4.18 -13.97 -8.63
CA GLY A 47 -3.92 -13.97 -10.06
C GLY A 47 -2.47 -13.65 -10.43
N GLY A 48 -1.71 -13.02 -9.55
CA GLY A 48 -0.33 -12.59 -9.77
C GLY A 48 0.30 -12.16 -8.45
N ASP A 49 1.45 -11.48 -8.53
CA ASP A 49 2.21 -11.08 -7.35
C ASP A 49 1.73 -9.73 -6.78
N ILE A 50 1.66 -9.65 -5.46
CA ILE A 50 1.63 -8.41 -4.71
C ILE A 50 2.93 -8.29 -3.93
N ARG A 51 3.64 -7.17 -4.07
CA ARG A 51 4.87 -6.89 -3.34
C ARG A 51 4.73 -5.57 -2.61
N VAL A 52 4.95 -5.59 -1.30
CA VAL A 52 4.99 -4.42 -0.43
C VAL A 52 6.40 -4.33 0.14
N GLY A 53 7.08 -3.23 -0.12
CA GLY A 53 8.44 -2.96 0.34
C GLY A 53 8.54 -2.80 1.85
N ALA A 54 9.69 -2.39 2.34
CA ALA A 54 9.96 -2.18 3.76
C ALA A 54 9.42 -0.82 4.26
N ARG A 55 9.11 -0.70 5.56
CA ARG A 55 8.64 0.54 6.21
C ARG A 55 7.43 1.19 5.54
N THR A 56 6.59 0.37 4.88
CA THR A 56 5.38 0.79 4.16
C THR A 56 4.15 0.47 4.99
N SER A 57 3.22 1.42 5.06
CA SER A 57 1.96 1.26 5.79
C SER A 57 0.79 1.05 4.84
N VAL A 58 0.09 -0.08 4.97
CA VAL A 58 -1.17 -0.39 4.26
C VAL A 58 -2.32 -0.21 5.24
N GLN A 59 -3.05 0.90 5.13
CA GLN A 59 -3.98 1.34 6.15
C GLN A 59 -5.34 0.63 6.08
N ASP A 60 -6.20 0.97 7.04
CA ASP A 60 -7.46 0.27 7.30
C ASP A 60 -8.35 0.22 6.06
N ASN A 61 -8.91 -0.97 5.81
CA ASN A 61 -9.79 -1.26 4.67
C ASN A 61 -9.18 -0.97 3.28
N ALA A 62 -7.85 -0.87 3.17
CA ALA A 62 -7.18 -0.82 1.88
C ALA A 62 -7.34 -2.14 1.14
N VAL A 63 -7.48 -2.08 -0.19
CA VAL A 63 -7.52 -3.26 -1.04
C VAL A 63 -6.37 -3.23 -2.03
N LEU A 64 -5.51 -4.24 -1.98
CA LEU A 64 -4.50 -4.50 -2.99
C LEU A 64 -4.87 -5.78 -3.72
N HIS A 65 -5.02 -5.68 -5.03
CA HIS A 65 -5.32 -6.80 -5.90
C HIS A 65 -4.35 -6.82 -7.10
N THR A 66 -4.40 -7.87 -7.87
CA THR A 66 -3.49 -8.09 -9.00
C THR A 66 -4.18 -8.95 -10.06
N THR A 67 -3.66 -8.92 -11.27
CA THR A 67 -4.08 -9.79 -12.37
C THR A 67 -2.92 -10.67 -12.82
N PRO A 68 -3.16 -11.72 -13.62
CA PRO A 68 -2.08 -12.58 -14.11
C PRO A 68 -1.00 -11.82 -14.90
N GLU A 69 -1.39 -10.77 -15.62
CA GLU A 69 -0.48 -10.00 -16.47
C GLU A 69 0.20 -8.85 -15.73
N TRP A 70 -0.45 -8.30 -14.70
CA TRP A 70 0.03 -7.07 -14.04
C TRP A 70 0.11 -7.22 -12.52
N PRO A 71 1.33 -7.36 -11.99
CA PRO A 71 1.55 -7.39 -10.54
C PRO A 71 1.24 -6.02 -9.93
N THR A 72 0.91 -6.01 -8.65
CA THR A 72 0.85 -4.79 -7.85
C THR A 72 2.11 -4.67 -7.01
N VAL A 73 2.92 -3.65 -7.31
CA VAL A 73 4.22 -3.46 -6.68
C VAL A 73 4.23 -2.14 -5.91
N VAL A 74 4.60 -2.20 -4.64
CA VAL A 74 4.74 -1.04 -3.76
C VAL A 74 6.14 -1.02 -3.19
N GLY A 75 6.83 0.09 -3.31
CA GLY A 75 8.19 0.32 -2.82
C GLY A 75 8.28 0.53 -1.31
N ASP A 76 9.43 1.01 -0.89
CA ASP A 76 9.78 1.28 0.50
C ASP A 76 9.25 2.63 0.98
N GLY A 77 8.94 2.73 2.27
CA GLY A 77 8.59 4.00 2.91
C GLY A 77 7.30 4.64 2.39
N CYS A 78 6.39 3.85 1.84
CA CYS A 78 5.13 4.32 1.31
C CYS A 78 4.04 4.42 2.39
N VAL A 79 3.09 5.31 2.16
CA VAL A 79 1.87 5.43 2.96
C VAL A 79 0.67 5.19 2.06
N LEU A 80 0.03 4.04 2.24
CA LEU A 80 -1.19 3.67 1.53
C LEU A 80 -2.38 3.95 2.44
N GLY A 81 -3.08 5.05 2.19
CA GLY A 81 -4.14 5.58 3.04
C GLY A 81 -5.34 4.65 3.20
N HIS A 82 -6.20 5.00 4.15
CA HIS A 82 -7.41 4.24 4.43
C HIS A 82 -8.30 4.11 3.20
N LEU A 83 -8.94 2.95 2.97
CA LEU A 83 -9.90 2.70 1.90
C LEU A 83 -9.33 2.83 0.48
N ILE A 84 -8.01 2.81 0.28
CA ILE A 84 -7.45 2.87 -1.08
C ILE A 84 -7.69 1.58 -1.86
N HIS A 85 -7.64 1.68 -3.19
CA HIS A 85 -7.61 0.53 -4.08
C HIS A 85 -6.42 0.60 -5.03
N LEU A 86 -5.57 -0.43 -5.01
CA LEU A 86 -4.47 -0.61 -5.96
C LEU A 86 -4.67 -1.89 -6.74
N GLU A 87 -4.54 -1.82 -8.07
CA GLU A 87 -4.63 -3.01 -8.92
C GLU A 87 -3.73 -2.91 -10.14
N GLY A 88 -2.77 -3.85 -10.27
CA GLY A 88 -1.89 -3.96 -11.42
C GLY A 88 -1.04 -2.71 -11.69
N CYS A 89 -0.59 -2.02 -10.65
CA CYS A 89 0.15 -0.77 -10.73
C CYS A 89 1.49 -0.84 -9.99
N THR A 90 2.36 0.13 -10.27
CA THR A 90 3.64 0.29 -9.58
C THR A 90 3.65 1.60 -8.79
N ILE A 91 3.90 1.48 -7.50
CA ILE A 91 4.12 2.58 -6.57
C ILE A 91 5.59 2.52 -6.18
N GLU A 92 6.37 3.52 -6.55
CA GLU A 92 7.79 3.60 -6.17
C GLU A 92 7.98 4.02 -4.71
N ASP A 93 9.24 4.16 -4.28
CA ASP A 93 9.56 4.50 -2.88
C ASP A 93 9.07 5.90 -2.49
N ASP A 94 8.88 6.10 -1.18
CA ASP A 94 8.50 7.39 -0.61
C ASP A 94 7.23 8.00 -1.26
N VAL A 95 6.22 7.20 -1.57
CA VAL A 95 4.95 7.65 -2.16
C VAL A 95 3.83 7.67 -1.11
N LEU A 96 2.94 8.67 -1.21
CA LEU A 96 1.71 8.71 -0.43
C LEU A 96 0.49 8.57 -1.34
N ILE A 97 -0.30 7.54 -1.11
CA ILE A 97 -1.62 7.37 -1.71
C ILE A 97 -2.66 7.79 -0.66
N GLY A 98 -3.35 8.89 -0.93
CA GLY A 98 -4.33 9.47 -0.01
C GLY A 98 -5.58 8.62 0.16
N ASN A 99 -6.30 8.82 1.25
CA ASN A 99 -7.49 8.04 1.61
C ASN A 99 -8.51 7.93 0.47
N ALA A 100 -9.06 6.75 0.27
CA ALA A 100 -10.05 6.43 -0.75
C ALA A 100 -9.61 6.72 -2.20
N ALA A 101 -8.31 6.87 -2.46
CA ALA A 101 -7.81 6.99 -3.82
C ALA A 101 -7.74 5.61 -4.51
N MET A 102 -7.85 5.62 -5.84
CA MET A 102 -7.71 4.44 -6.69
C MET A 102 -6.57 4.63 -7.67
N VAL A 103 -5.74 3.60 -7.82
CA VAL A 103 -4.67 3.57 -8.82
C VAL A 103 -4.83 2.30 -9.64
N LEU A 104 -5.06 2.46 -10.93
CA LEU A 104 -5.47 1.39 -11.82
C LEU A 104 -4.30 0.83 -12.64
N HIS A 105 -4.60 -0.17 -13.49
CA HIS A 105 -3.62 -1.01 -14.18
C HIS A 105 -2.57 -0.22 -14.96
N ARG A 106 -1.32 -0.67 -14.89
CA ARG A 106 -0.15 -0.16 -15.62
C ARG A 106 0.19 1.30 -15.32
N SER A 107 -0.43 1.87 -14.28
CA SER A 107 -0.02 3.19 -13.80
C SER A 107 1.26 3.08 -13.01
N VAL A 108 2.08 4.11 -13.09
CA VAL A 108 3.31 4.25 -12.30
C VAL A 108 3.24 5.54 -11.48
N ILE A 109 3.35 5.41 -10.16
CA ILE A 109 3.47 6.55 -9.26
C ILE A 109 4.92 6.64 -8.84
N HIS A 110 5.63 7.62 -9.42
CA HIS A 110 7.06 7.74 -9.22
C HIS A 110 7.42 8.31 -7.84
N ARG A 111 8.65 8.06 -7.43
CA ARG A 111 9.20 8.38 -6.11
C ARG A 111 8.84 9.78 -5.61
N GLY A 112 8.40 9.86 -4.37
CA GLY A 112 8.10 11.14 -3.72
C GLY A 112 6.82 11.81 -4.21
N ALA A 113 6.03 11.15 -5.06
CA ALA A 113 4.74 11.67 -5.51
C ALA A 113 3.64 11.45 -4.48
N ILE A 114 2.58 12.25 -4.59
CA ILE A 114 1.36 12.13 -3.78
C ILE A 114 0.17 11.95 -4.72
N VAL A 115 -0.66 10.95 -4.46
CA VAL A 115 -2.03 10.87 -4.99
C VAL A 115 -2.96 11.39 -3.89
N ALA A 116 -3.70 12.46 -4.16
CA ALA A 116 -4.59 13.08 -3.18
C ALA A 116 -5.76 12.16 -2.81
N ALA A 117 -6.37 12.39 -1.65
CA ALA A 117 -7.55 11.64 -1.22
C ALA A 117 -8.70 11.73 -2.25
N ASN A 118 -9.47 10.66 -2.40
CA ASN A 118 -10.59 10.52 -3.36
C ASN A 118 -10.20 10.74 -4.84
N SER A 119 -8.93 10.56 -5.19
CA SER A 119 -8.47 10.70 -6.58
C SER A 119 -8.48 9.36 -7.30
N VAL A 120 -8.67 9.40 -8.62
CA VAL A 120 -8.62 8.21 -9.48
C VAL A 120 -7.54 8.40 -10.54
N VAL A 121 -6.45 7.64 -10.41
CA VAL A 121 -5.41 7.52 -11.42
C VAL A 121 -5.82 6.39 -12.38
N LEU A 122 -6.12 6.77 -13.61
CA LEU A 122 -6.59 5.84 -14.64
C LEU A 122 -5.45 4.95 -15.15
N ASN A 123 -5.82 3.92 -15.93
CA ASN A 123 -4.85 3.02 -16.55
C ASN A 123 -3.81 3.78 -17.36
N ASP A 124 -2.57 3.26 -17.39
CA ASP A 124 -1.47 3.76 -18.21
C ASP A 124 -1.02 5.20 -17.87
N VAL A 125 -1.34 5.70 -16.68
CA VAL A 125 -0.96 7.05 -16.25
C VAL A 125 0.33 7.00 -15.45
N ASP A 126 1.32 7.81 -15.88
CA ASP A 126 2.53 8.08 -15.12
C ASP A 126 2.38 9.35 -14.30
N VAL A 127 2.54 9.25 -12.98
CA VAL A 127 2.61 10.40 -12.07
C VAL A 127 4.08 10.67 -11.76
N PRO A 128 4.67 11.75 -12.27
CA PRO A 128 6.11 12.03 -12.14
C PRO A 128 6.56 12.20 -10.68
N SER A 129 7.85 11.97 -10.44
CA SER A 129 8.46 12.16 -9.11
C SER A 129 8.16 13.55 -8.54
N GLY A 130 7.78 13.59 -7.27
CA GLY A 130 7.45 14.82 -6.55
C GLY A 130 6.19 15.54 -7.03
N ALA A 131 5.38 14.92 -7.90
CA ALA A 131 4.12 15.49 -8.37
C ALA A 131 2.97 15.18 -7.41
N LEU A 132 1.92 16.01 -7.48
CA LEU A 132 0.63 15.77 -6.87
C LEU A 132 -0.39 15.40 -7.96
N ALA A 133 -0.98 14.21 -7.89
CA ALA A 133 -2.12 13.81 -8.71
C ALA A 133 -3.42 14.00 -7.92
N ALA A 134 -4.37 14.79 -8.40
CA ALA A 134 -5.58 15.12 -7.66
C ALA A 134 -6.82 15.18 -8.55
N GLY A 135 -7.94 14.60 -8.09
CA GLY A 135 -9.23 14.61 -8.76
C GLY A 135 -9.64 13.26 -9.35
N SER A 136 -10.80 13.19 -9.96
CA SER A 136 -11.36 12.00 -10.61
C SER A 136 -11.95 12.36 -11.98
N PRO A 137 -11.21 12.09 -13.09
CA PRO A 137 -9.83 11.55 -13.13
C PRO A 137 -8.80 12.52 -12.56
N ALA A 138 -7.65 11.97 -12.11
CA ALA A 138 -6.60 12.76 -11.49
C ALA A 138 -5.90 13.68 -12.49
N ILE A 139 -5.68 14.93 -12.08
CA ILE A 139 -4.88 15.91 -12.82
C ILE A 139 -3.52 16.02 -12.12
N ILE A 140 -2.44 15.89 -12.91
CA ILE A 140 -1.07 15.92 -12.42
C ILE A 140 -0.61 17.37 -12.26
N LYS A 141 -0.12 17.71 -11.07
CA LYS A 141 0.47 19.01 -10.72
C LYS A 141 1.95 18.81 -10.39
N PRO A 142 2.90 19.14 -11.28
CA PRO A 142 4.32 18.91 -11.05
C PRO A 142 4.86 19.64 -9.83
N ALA A 143 5.83 19.01 -9.12
CA ALA A 143 6.55 19.58 -7.98
C ALA A 143 5.63 20.17 -6.86
N ARG A 144 4.53 19.47 -6.55
CA ARG A 144 3.58 19.88 -5.50
C ARG A 144 3.46 18.88 -4.36
N ALA A 145 4.19 17.76 -4.41
CA ALA A 145 4.26 16.82 -3.32
C ALA A 145 5.24 17.32 -2.24
N ASP A 146 4.90 17.05 -0.99
CA ASP A 146 5.78 17.28 0.16
C ASP A 146 6.37 15.94 0.61
N ILE A 147 7.64 15.72 0.28
CA ILE A 147 8.33 14.46 0.60
C ILE A 147 8.54 14.28 2.11
N GLU A 148 8.71 15.37 2.86
CA GLU A 148 8.87 15.28 4.31
C GLU A 148 7.55 14.85 4.99
N LEU A 149 6.42 15.29 4.47
CA LEU A 149 5.11 14.78 4.91
C LEU A 149 5.03 13.27 4.73
N ILE A 150 5.47 12.75 3.58
CA ILE A 150 5.44 11.30 3.29
C ILE A 150 6.31 10.55 4.29
N ARG A 151 7.56 10.95 4.43
CA ARG A 151 8.55 10.29 5.30
C ARG A 151 8.15 10.31 6.76
N ASN A 152 7.69 11.46 7.25
CA ASN A 152 7.22 11.60 8.64
C ASN A 152 5.99 10.72 8.89
N SER A 153 5.07 10.64 7.93
CA SER A 153 3.91 9.76 8.03
C SER A 153 4.31 8.29 8.06
N ALA A 154 5.20 7.86 7.18
CA ALA A 154 5.70 6.47 7.15
C ALA A 154 6.41 6.11 8.47
N ALA A 155 7.30 6.99 8.98
CA ALA A 155 8.01 6.78 10.23
C ALA A 155 7.05 6.63 11.42
N ALA A 156 5.99 7.45 11.50
CA ALA A 156 4.99 7.35 12.55
C ALA A 156 4.26 6.00 12.55
N TYR A 157 4.04 5.39 11.38
CA TYR A 157 3.45 4.05 11.30
C TYR A 157 4.43 2.95 11.69
N VAL A 158 5.73 3.09 11.41
CA VAL A 158 6.76 2.18 11.90
C VAL A 158 6.81 2.18 13.43
N GLU A 159 6.78 3.35 14.06
CA GLU A 159 6.74 3.47 15.53
C GLU A 159 5.49 2.82 16.15
N ARG A 160 4.34 2.92 15.49
CA ARG A 160 3.08 2.29 15.96
C ARG A 160 3.12 0.77 16.01
N ILE A 161 3.95 0.12 15.20
CA ILE A 161 4.07 -1.35 15.19
C ILE A 161 4.34 -1.87 16.59
N GLU A 162 5.32 -1.30 17.28
CA GLU A 162 5.69 -1.77 18.63
C GLU A 162 4.58 -1.52 19.65
N GLN A 163 3.90 -0.39 19.57
CA GLN A 163 2.75 -0.12 20.44
C GLN A 163 1.65 -1.18 20.27
N TYR A 164 1.32 -1.52 19.01
CA TYR A 164 0.27 -2.52 18.74
C TYR A 164 0.71 -3.95 19.10
N ARG A 165 1.97 -4.29 18.88
CA ARG A 165 2.49 -5.61 19.27
C ARG A 165 2.43 -5.84 20.77
N THR A 166 2.69 -4.82 21.57
CA THR A 166 2.82 -4.94 23.03
C THR A 166 1.54 -4.63 23.79
N ALA A 167 0.69 -3.75 23.28
CA ALA A 167 -0.46 -3.22 24.01
C ALA A 167 -1.83 -3.65 23.46
N LEU A 168 -1.91 -4.09 22.19
CA LEU A 168 -3.20 -4.52 21.62
C LEU A 168 -3.66 -5.81 22.27
N ARG A 169 -4.85 -5.78 22.84
CA ARG A 169 -5.52 -6.98 23.37
C ARG A 169 -6.99 -7.00 22.97
N ARG A 170 -7.46 -8.16 22.54
CA ARG A 170 -8.88 -8.38 22.27
C ARG A 170 -9.64 -8.51 23.60
N LEU A 171 -10.85 -7.96 23.67
CA LEU A 171 -11.67 -7.92 24.89
C LEU A 171 -12.85 -8.91 24.87
N ASP A 172 -13.13 -9.51 23.70
CA ASP A 172 -14.21 -10.48 23.45
C ASP A 172 -13.68 -11.83 22.94
#